data_0637a011beb9a18860e3dca17fee020f
#
_entry.id   0637a011beb9a18860e3dca17fee020f
#
_cell.length_a   1.000
_cell.length_b   1.000
_cell.length_c   1.000
_cell.angle_alpha   90.00
_cell.angle_beta   90.00
_cell.angle_gamma   90.00
#
_symmetry.space_group_name_H-M   'P 1'
#
loop_
_entity.id
_entity.type
_entity.pdbx_description
1 polymer ?
#
loop_
_entity_poly.entity_id
_entity_poly.type
_entity_poly.pdbx_seq_one_letter_code
_entity_poly.pdbx_strand_id
1 'polypeptide(L)'
;MVTGAKLWIKHKSLIMRKYLLVGLILLVGCDSPTVPNGVTSLTVNPSPVNFDALADTIQATVSIGGASDAVVKWSVSDLSVVKVLCWSGQTCQLISVANGTSTLTVTSGSVTTSAPIEVSQLAASFELSDTALSFSALGDETQLTIAPKDRMGHEMSGAEVVWATSDESIVAVSDSGLVTATGIGDATITVTSGSLEATASVMVKLWTSVSVGQSHSCAITTSAEAYCWGSNQYDQLGLGESMTDTAEVEVPSLVSGGHSWESISSGDQHTCGVTTAGDSYCWGNAGYSRMGDGTSGSTRPTPALVIGGHSWASLSGGRRHTCGITRYAEAGCWGDNYYRQLGDSTRSTRSSPRLVSDGHAWESISAGYDHSCGVTTSSQAYCWGNGQASKLGYGDNESRIAPTLVRNGYVWQSISTGRYHTCGIVANNDAYCWGYNGNGRLGDGTYNSTVAEPRAKVVDIMEGWASISAAYSHTCAVTVIGEGYCWGSGGSGRLGNGTSGTRRRPTLINGLHEWETISSRWYHNCGVTTDGAIYCWGSGGSGQLGDGQGSTNYLPTRVLSAW
;
A
#
# COMPACT_ATOMS: atom_id res chain seq x y z
N MET A 1 14.64 30.78 41.02
CA MET A 1 13.65 30.99 42.09
C MET A 1 12.53 30.00 41.84
N VAL A 2 12.59 28.86 42.56
CA VAL A 2 11.67 28.47 43.65
C VAL A 2 10.26 28.18 43.10
N THR A 3 9.66 27.03 43.17
CA THR A 3 9.48 25.79 43.94
C THR A 3 8.34 25.04 43.25
N GLY A 4 8.26 23.76 42.98
CA GLY A 4 8.22 22.66 43.94
C GLY A 4 6.79 22.32 44.36
N ALA A 5 6.18 21.30 43.76
CA ALA A 5 5.09 20.56 44.41
C ALA A 5 5.04 19.12 43.89
N LYS A 6 5.51 18.20 44.72
CA LYS A 6 5.26 16.75 44.64
C LYS A 6 3.87 16.47 45.14
N LEU A 7 3.07 15.69 44.40
CA LEU A 7 1.86 15.09 44.94
C LEU A 7 2.03 13.57 45.03
N TRP A 8 2.05 13.08 46.24
CA TRP A 8 2.01 11.67 46.62
C TRP A 8 0.62 11.11 46.43
N ILE A 9 0.48 9.99 45.75
CA ILE A 9 -0.71 9.13 45.84
C ILE A 9 -0.29 7.81 46.45
N LYS A 10 -0.90 7.54 47.59
CA LYS A 10 -0.71 6.36 48.44
C LYS A 10 -1.26 5.10 47.79
N HIS A 11 -0.41 4.07 47.71
CA HIS A 11 -0.84 2.68 47.58
C HIS A 11 -1.69 2.25 48.79
N LYS A 12 -2.88 1.73 48.57
CA LYS A 12 -3.59 0.85 49.49
C LYS A 12 -3.36 -0.60 49.06
N SER A 13 -2.50 -1.26 49.78
CA SER A 13 -2.31 -2.69 49.80
C SER A 13 -3.51 -3.35 50.47
N LEU A 14 -4.25 -4.21 49.75
CA LEU A 14 -5.27 -5.08 50.35
C LEU A 14 -4.61 -6.44 50.67
N ILE A 15 -4.36 -6.65 51.95
CA ILE A 15 -3.86 -7.90 52.50
C ILE A 15 -5.00 -8.93 52.50
N MET A 16 -4.89 -9.96 51.64
CA MET A 16 -5.70 -11.16 51.77
C MET A 16 -5.11 -12.08 52.83
N ARG A 17 -5.79 -12.21 53.95
CA ARG A 17 -5.44 -13.16 55.04
C ARG A 17 -5.62 -14.61 54.55
N LYS A 18 -4.53 -15.37 54.51
CA LYS A 18 -4.53 -16.82 54.45
C LYS A 18 -5.05 -17.38 55.75
N TYR A 19 -6.21 -18.05 55.73
CA TYR A 19 -6.59 -18.92 56.82
C TYR A 19 -5.94 -20.30 56.62
N LEU A 20 -4.93 -20.57 57.43
CA LEU A 20 -4.36 -21.89 57.61
C LEU A 20 -5.23 -22.64 58.61
N LEU A 21 -6.12 -23.54 58.15
CA LEU A 21 -6.83 -24.46 59.03
C LEU A 21 -5.95 -25.69 59.23
N VAL A 22 -5.24 -25.75 60.36
CA VAL A 22 -4.60 -26.94 60.86
C VAL A 22 -5.69 -27.83 61.46
N GLY A 23 -6.09 -28.85 60.72
CA GLY A 23 -6.99 -29.90 61.26
C GLY A 23 -6.21 -30.85 62.15
N LEU A 24 -6.47 -30.76 63.43
CA LEU A 24 -6.01 -31.71 64.45
C LEU A 24 -6.72 -33.07 64.21
N ILE A 25 -5.97 -34.08 63.80
CA ILE A 25 -6.47 -35.45 63.69
C ILE A 25 -6.48 -36.04 65.13
N LEU A 26 -7.67 -36.12 65.69
CA LEU A 26 -7.93 -36.98 66.85
C LEU A 26 -8.07 -38.43 66.36
N LEU A 27 -7.07 -39.23 66.66
CA LEU A 27 -7.18 -40.68 66.62
C LEU A 27 -8.15 -41.18 67.71
N VAL A 28 -9.38 -41.43 67.32
CA VAL A 28 -10.30 -42.28 68.15
C VAL A 28 -10.29 -43.66 67.52
N GLY A 29 -10.03 -44.61 68.38
CA GLY A 29 -9.75 -46.00 68.03
C GLY A 29 -10.94 -46.74 67.43
N CYS A 30 -10.55 -47.74 66.71
CA CYS A 30 -11.14 -49.00 66.36
C CYS A 30 -12.65 -49.17 66.62
N ASP A 31 -13.41 -49.10 65.54
CA ASP A 31 -14.35 -50.22 65.27
C ASP A 31 -14.24 -50.49 63.74
N SER A 32 -13.81 -51.67 63.41
CA SER A 32 -13.83 -52.16 62.04
C SER A 32 -15.29 -52.14 61.57
N PRO A 33 -15.68 -51.29 60.56
CA PRO A 33 -17.01 -51.43 60.02
C PRO A 33 -17.06 -52.80 59.37
N THR A 34 -17.96 -53.64 59.86
CA THR A 34 -18.39 -54.87 59.22
C THR A 34 -18.65 -54.54 57.75
N VAL A 35 -17.84 -55.10 56.87
CA VAL A 35 -18.05 -55.03 55.43
C VAL A 35 -19.46 -55.51 55.15
N PRO A 36 -20.33 -54.71 54.52
CA PRO A 36 -21.63 -55.25 54.08
C PRO A 36 -21.33 -56.36 53.13
N ASN A 37 -21.61 -57.60 53.54
CA ASN A 37 -21.54 -58.81 52.70
C ASN A 37 -22.57 -58.61 51.60
N GLY A 38 -22.17 -58.18 50.39
CA GLY A 38 -23.14 -58.05 49.33
C GLY A 38 -22.73 -57.25 48.07
N VAL A 39 -21.63 -56.51 48.06
CA VAL A 39 -21.18 -55.87 46.79
C VAL A 39 -20.54 -56.94 45.91
N THR A 40 -21.16 -57.18 44.76
CA THR A 40 -20.74 -58.19 43.78
C THR A 40 -20.03 -57.55 42.55
N SER A 41 -20.35 -56.27 42.24
CA SER A 41 -19.73 -55.54 41.12
C SER A 41 -19.81 -54.05 41.31
N LEU A 42 -18.90 -53.33 40.70
CA LEU A 42 -18.91 -51.85 40.54
C LEU A 42 -18.71 -51.52 39.07
N THR A 43 -19.52 -50.58 38.56
CA THR A 43 -19.39 -50.11 37.19
C THR A 43 -19.39 -48.58 37.21
N VAL A 44 -18.36 -47.96 36.66
CA VAL A 44 -18.22 -46.51 36.54
C VAL A 44 -18.73 -46.03 35.18
N ASN A 45 -19.47 -44.90 35.19
CA ASN A 45 -19.94 -44.23 33.98
C ASN A 45 -19.73 -42.71 34.12
N PRO A 46 -19.11 -42.04 33.11
CA PRO A 46 -18.56 -42.59 31.87
C PRO A 46 -17.25 -43.38 32.07
N SER A 47 -16.94 -44.27 31.13
CA SER A 47 -15.67 -45.00 31.06
C SER A 47 -15.37 -45.29 29.58
N PRO A 48 -14.33 -44.69 28.97
CA PRO A 48 -13.38 -43.73 29.55
C PRO A 48 -14.00 -42.36 29.89
N VAL A 49 -13.25 -41.54 30.66
CA VAL A 49 -13.58 -40.15 30.97
C VAL A 49 -12.66 -39.24 30.15
N ASN A 50 -13.20 -38.49 29.22
CA ASN A 50 -12.40 -37.59 28.35
C ASN A 50 -12.82 -36.14 28.54
N PHE A 51 -11.83 -35.27 28.76
CA PHE A 51 -12.00 -33.81 28.80
C PHE A 51 -11.28 -33.17 27.60
N ASP A 52 -11.94 -32.23 26.97
CA ASP A 52 -11.44 -31.45 25.85
C ASP A 52 -11.08 -30.00 26.21
N ALA A 53 -11.24 -29.62 27.49
CA ALA A 53 -10.89 -28.30 28.03
C ALA A 53 -10.43 -28.41 29.49
N LEU A 54 -9.69 -27.38 29.96
CA LEU A 54 -9.38 -27.22 31.38
C LEU A 54 -10.56 -26.62 32.15
N ALA A 55 -10.57 -26.85 33.47
CA ALA A 55 -11.66 -26.47 34.36
C ALA A 55 -13.05 -26.99 33.96
N ASP A 56 -13.08 -27.91 33.03
CA ASP A 56 -14.31 -28.62 32.64
C ASP A 56 -14.72 -29.64 33.69
N THR A 57 -16.01 -29.93 33.74
CA THR A 57 -16.57 -30.80 34.78
C THR A 57 -17.36 -31.94 34.18
N ILE A 58 -17.05 -33.17 34.64
CA ILE A 58 -17.81 -34.38 34.29
C ILE A 58 -18.33 -35.01 35.56
N GLN A 59 -19.60 -35.37 35.58
CA GLN A 59 -20.19 -36.14 36.66
C GLN A 59 -19.97 -37.64 36.38
N ALA A 60 -19.21 -38.26 37.27
CA ALA A 60 -19.06 -39.72 37.26
C ALA A 60 -20.03 -40.37 38.26
N THR A 61 -20.62 -41.49 37.85
CA THR A 61 -21.52 -42.28 38.69
C THR A 61 -21.01 -43.70 38.82
N VAL A 62 -21.27 -44.36 39.92
CA VAL A 62 -21.00 -45.80 40.09
C VAL A 62 -22.29 -46.55 40.32
N SER A 63 -22.48 -47.60 39.54
CA SER A 63 -23.55 -48.59 39.78
C SER A 63 -23.01 -49.75 40.62
N ILE A 64 -23.74 -50.11 41.66
CA ILE A 64 -23.35 -51.17 42.62
C ILE A 64 -24.25 -52.37 42.42
N GLY A 65 -23.67 -53.50 42.14
CA GLY A 65 -24.38 -54.80 42.12
C GLY A 65 -24.34 -55.42 43.52
N GLY A 66 -25.47 -55.91 43.99
CA GLY A 66 -25.61 -56.48 45.33
C GLY A 66 -26.22 -55.51 46.33
N ALA A 67 -25.47 -55.02 47.30
CA ALA A 67 -25.95 -54.06 48.33
C ALA A 67 -25.99 -52.63 47.77
N SER A 68 -27.18 -52.01 47.64
CA SER A 68 -27.40 -50.68 47.04
C SER A 68 -26.97 -49.49 47.92
N ASP A 69 -26.73 -49.71 49.20
CA ASP A 69 -26.37 -48.71 50.23
C ASP A 69 -24.88 -48.80 50.66
N ALA A 70 -24.06 -49.54 49.92
CA ALA A 70 -22.67 -49.73 50.24
C ALA A 70 -21.87 -48.43 50.09
N VAL A 71 -20.97 -48.16 51.04
CA VAL A 71 -20.07 -47.01 51.00
C VAL A 71 -18.98 -47.23 49.93
N VAL A 72 -18.85 -46.28 49.03
CA VAL A 72 -17.81 -46.24 48.00
C VAL A 72 -16.78 -45.14 48.27
N LYS A 73 -15.52 -45.42 47.92
CA LYS A 73 -14.40 -44.46 47.96
C LYS A 73 -13.93 -44.19 46.54
N TRP A 74 -13.77 -42.92 46.23
CA TRP A 74 -13.28 -42.42 44.94
C TRP A 74 -11.87 -41.89 45.09
N SER A 75 -11.02 -42.20 44.13
CA SER A 75 -9.67 -41.67 44.05
C SER A 75 -9.22 -41.56 42.59
N VAL A 76 -8.27 -40.67 42.33
CA VAL A 76 -7.58 -40.59 41.04
C VAL A 76 -6.07 -40.77 41.25
N SER A 77 -5.39 -41.33 40.26
CA SER A 77 -3.95 -41.59 40.33
C SER A 77 -3.12 -40.31 40.28
N ASP A 78 -3.61 -39.25 39.64
CA ASP A 78 -2.93 -37.98 39.51
C ASP A 78 -3.88 -36.78 39.71
N LEU A 79 -3.71 -36.09 40.83
CA LEU A 79 -4.48 -34.89 41.20
C LEU A 79 -4.01 -33.64 40.48
N SER A 80 -2.86 -33.66 39.82
CA SER A 80 -2.38 -32.56 38.99
C SER A 80 -3.11 -32.54 37.65
N VAL A 81 -3.66 -33.65 37.20
CA VAL A 81 -4.43 -33.81 35.95
C VAL A 81 -5.93 -33.60 36.19
N VAL A 82 -6.49 -34.21 37.24
CA VAL A 82 -7.93 -34.17 37.57
C VAL A 82 -8.17 -34.08 39.06
N LYS A 83 -9.02 -33.13 39.47
CA LYS A 83 -9.56 -33.05 40.85
C LYS A 83 -10.86 -33.84 40.97
N VAL A 84 -11.07 -34.42 42.16
CA VAL A 84 -12.24 -35.21 42.51
C VAL A 84 -13.01 -34.51 43.63
N LEU A 85 -14.29 -34.24 43.41
CA LEU A 85 -15.22 -33.66 44.40
C LEU A 85 -16.42 -34.59 44.55
N CYS A 86 -16.41 -35.41 45.56
CA CYS A 86 -17.48 -36.39 45.81
C CYS A 86 -18.43 -35.86 46.93
N TRP A 87 -19.70 -35.72 46.66
CA TRP A 87 -20.71 -35.15 47.52
C TRP A 87 -21.74 -36.19 48.00
N SER A 88 -21.83 -37.31 47.30
CA SER A 88 -22.64 -38.46 47.64
C SER A 88 -21.89 -39.74 47.33
N GLY A 89 -22.24 -40.85 48.01
CA GLY A 89 -21.51 -42.12 47.88
C GLY A 89 -21.42 -42.65 46.45
N GLN A 90 -22.44 -42.50 45.62
CA GLN A 90 -22.51 -43.06 44.26
C GLN A 90 -22.24 -42.07 43.13
N THR A 91 -22.00 -40.79 43.45
CA THR A 91 -21.77 -39.74 42.45
C THR A 91 -20.57 -38.90 42.83
N CYS A 92 -19.74 -38.57 41.85
CA CYS A 92 -18.55 -37.76 42.01
C CYS A 92 -18.40 -36.79 40.84
N GLN A 93 -18.02 -35.56 41.13
CA GLN A 93 -17.68 -34.56 40.13
C GLN A 93 -16.15 -34.60 39.89
N LEU A 94 -15.76 -34.75 38.65
CA LEU A 94 -14.39 -34.69 38.19
C LEU A 94 -14.16 -33.33 37.53
N ILE A 95 -13.03 -32.67 37.79
CA ILE A 95 -12.67 -31.35 37.20
C ILE A 95 -11.30 -31.50 36.59
N SER A 96 -11.19 -31.23 35.29
CA SER A 96 -9.90 -31.18 34.58
C SER A 96 -9.01 -30.03 35.08
N VAL A 97 -7.72 -30.28 35.26
CA VAL A 97 -6.74 -29.33 35.83
C VAL A 97 -5.62 -29.04 34.84
N ALA A 98 -5.08 -30.09 34.21
CA ALA A 98 -4.00 -29.97 33.23
C ALA A 98 -4.09 -31.11 32.22
N ASN A 99 -3.53 -30.92 31.04
CA ASN A 99 -3.39 -31.98 30.04
C ASN A 99 -2.61 -33.17 30.61
N GLY A 100 -3.05 -34.39 30.27
CA GLY A 100 -2.42 -35.59 30.73
C GLY A 100 -3.41 -36.73 30.93
N THR A 101 -2.93 -37.84 31.52
CA THR A 101 -3.73 -39.03 31.83
C THR A 101 -3.79 -39.28 33.31
N SER A 102 -4.90 -39.80 33.79
CA SER A 102 -5.11 -40.23 35.16
C SER A 102 -5.99 -41.48 35.15
N THR A 103 -6.10 -42.15 36.29
CA THR A 103 -7.02 -43.30 36.45
C THR A 103 -7.97 -43.03 37.60
N LEU A 104 -9.27 -43.01 37.30
CA LEU A 104 -10.31 -42.99 38.32
C LEU A 104 -10.45 -44.39 38.90
N THR A 105 -10.38 -44.49 40.22
CA THR A 105 -10.58 -45.78 40.94
C THR A 105 -11.69 -45.62 41.94
N VAL A 106 -12.60 -46.57 41.93
CA VAL A 106 -13.73 -46.68 42.88
C VAL A 106 -13.66 -48.00 43.62
N THR A 107 -13.69 -47.96 44.94
CA THR A 107 -13.62 -49.13 45.81
C THR A 107 -14.77 -49.19 46.77
N SER A 108 -15.29 -50.40 47.02
CA SER A 108 -16.23 -50.71 48.09
C SER A 108 -15.87 -52.05 48.71
N GLY A 109 -15.40 -52.06 49.94
CA GLY A 109 -14.85 -53.26 50.57
C GLY A 109 -13.63 -53.81 49.78
N SER A 110 -13.74 -55.03 49.31
CA SER A 110 -12.71 -55.70 48.48
C SER A 110 -12.97 -55.56 46.97
N VAL A 111 -14.09 -54.99 46.54
CA VAL A 111 -14.41 -54.80 45.10
C VAL A 111 -13.89 -53.47 44.62
N THR A 112 -13.15 -53.49 43.52
CA THR A 112 -12.55 -52.28 42.92
C THR A 112 -12.85 -52.27 41.42
N THR A 113 -13.14 -51.08 40.88
CA THR A 113 -13.24 -50.80 39.45
C THR A 113 -12.44 -49.56 39.11
N SER A 114 -12.04 -49.42 37.85
CA SER A 114 -11.32 -48.24 37.39
C SER A 114 -11.77 -47.82 36.00
N ALA A 115 -11.62 -46.51 35.72
CA ALA A 115 -11.82 -45.91 34.41
C ALA A 115 -10.62 -45.01 34.05
N PRO A 116 -10.10 -45.11 32.82
CA PRO A 116 -9.06 -44.19 32.37
C PRO A 116 -9.66 -42.80 32.20
N ILE A 117 -8.85 -41.79 32.54
CA ILE A 117 -9.14 -40.38 32.33
C ILE A 117 -8.08 -39.81 31.40
N GLU A 118 -8.53 -39.08 30.41
CA GLU A 118 -7.68 -38.29 29.53
C GLU A 118 -8.15 -36.83 29.51
N VAL A 119 -7.22 -35.92 29.70
CA VAL A 119 -7.44 -34.48 29.53
C VAL A 119 -6.56 -34.01 28.37
N SER A 120 -7.18 -33.66 27.27
CA SER A 120 -6.52 -33.20 26.05
C SER A 120 -7.29 -31.98 25.51
N GLN A 121 -6.77 -30.78 25.77
CA GLN A 121 -7.42 -29.54 25.29
C GLN A 121 -7.55 -29.59 23.76
N LEU A 122 -8.73 -29.23 23.26
CA LEU A 122 -8.98 -29.00 21.84
C LEU A 122 -9.20 -27.50 21.64
N ALA A 123 -8.54 -26.93 20.61
CA ALA A 123 -8.73 -25.54 20.26
C ALA A 123 -10.19 -25.30 19.79
N ALA A 124 -10.87 -24.37 20.42
CA ALA A 124 -12.23 -23.92 20.09
C ALA A 124 -12.25 -22.52 19.47
N SER A 125 -11.22 -21.73 19.72
CA SER A 125 -11.01 -20.42 19.12
C SER A 125 -9.54 -20.05 19.13
N PHE A 126 -9.12 -19.18 18.22
CA PHE A 126 -7.89 -18.41 18.31
C PHE A 126 -8.04 -17.04 17.61
N GLU A 127 -7.19 -16.11 18.00
CA GLU A 127 -7.08 -14.79 17.37
C GLU A 127 -5.70 -14.68 16.78
N LEU A 128 -5.62 -14.12 15.57
CA LEU A 128 -4.38 -13.77 14.89
C LEU A 128 -3.94 -12.38 15.37
N SER A 129 -2.63 -12.18 15.60
CA SER A 129 -2.10 -10.89 16.08
C SER A 129 -2.42 -9.72 15.13
N ASP A 130 -2.41 -9.98 13.82
CA ASP A 130 -2.75 -9.01 12.78
C ASP A 130 -3.50 -9.71 11.64
N THR A 131 -4.47 -9.02 11.06
CA THR A 131 -5.29 -9.52 9.93
C THR A 131 -4.95 -8.84 8.61
N ALA A 132 -4.06 -7.83 8.62
CA ALA A 132 -3.58 -7.14 7.43
C ALA A 132 -2.13 -6.69 7.63
N LEU A 133 -1.26 -7.09 6.73
CA LEU A 133 0.15 -6.71 6.71
C LEU A 133 0.43 -5.89 5.45
N SER A 134 1.32 -4.89 5.58
CA SER A 134 1.82 -4.11 4.45
C SER A 134 3.33 -4.01 4.53
N PHE A 135 4.01 -4.47 3.50
CA PHE A 135 5.46 -4.40 3.37
C PHE A 135 5.86 -3.33 2.36
N SER A 136 6.90 -2.58 2.67
CA SER A 136 7.41 -1.47 1.88
C SER A 136 8.71 -1.79 1.14
N ALA A 137 9.35 -2.92 1.46
CA ALA A 137 10.54 -3.41 0.78
C ALA A 137 10.55 -4.94 0.71
N LEU A 138 11.27 -5.49 -0.28
CA LEU A 138 11.56 -6.92 -0.31
C LEU A 138 12.50 -7.28 0.84
N GLY A 139 12.25 -8.41 1.50
CA GLY A 139 12.97 -8.83 2.68
C GLY A 139 12.43 -8.24 3.99
N ASP A 140 11.42 -7.36 3.94
CA ASP A 140 10.70 -6.94 5.16
C ASP A 140 10.07 -8.16 5.84
N GLU A 141 10.11 -8.18 7.18
CA GLU A 141 9.63 -9.30 7.98
C GLU A 141 8.65 -8.84 9.06
N THR A 142 7.64 -9.67 9.32
CA THR A 142 6.70 -9.48 10.44
C THR A 142 6.36 -10.82 11.05
N GLN A 143 6.42 -10.91 12.39
CA GLN A 143 6.02 -12.09 13.13
C GLN A 143 4.52 -12.08 13.38
N LEU A 144 3.79 -13.03 12.80
CA LEU A 144 2.41 -13.34 13.17
C LEU A 144 2.40 -14.34 14.33
N THR A 145 1.48 -14.16 15.26
CA THR A 145 1.26 -15.06 16.40
C THR A 145 -0.21 -15.39 16.55
N ILE A 146 -0.49 -16.56 17.10
CA ILE A 146 -1.84 -16.94 17.52
C ILE A 146 -1.87 -17.32 18.99
N ALA A 147 -3.01 -17.14 19.65
CA ALA A 147 -3.28 -17.57 21.01
C ALA A 147 -4.49 -18.52 21.01
N PRO A 148 -4.28 -19.82 20.78
CA PRO A 148 -5.38 -20.79 20.79
C PRO A 148 -5.96 -20.94 22.20
N LYS A 149 -7.30 -21.04 22.29
CA LYS A 149 -8.04 -21.24 23.53
C LYS A 149 -8.99 -22.42 23.39
N ASP A 150 -9.13 -23.20 24.47
CA ASP A 150 -10.13 -24.24 24.54
C ASP A 150 -11.55 -23.64 24.68
N ARG A 151 -12.58 -24.48 24.69
CA ARG A 151 -13.99 -24.05 24.79
C ARG A 151 -14.36 -23.34 26.11
N MET A 152 -13.50 -23.47 27.13
CA MET A 152 -13.66 -22.78 28.42
C MET A 152 -12.84 -21.48 28.46
N GLY A 153 -12.13 -21.14 27.37
CA GLY A 153 -11.34 -19.92 27.21
C GLY A 153 -9.93 -19.98 27.82
N HIS A 154 -9.44 -21.16 28.20
CA HIS A 154 -8.07 -21.32 28.69
C HIS A 154 -7.09 -21.41 27.53
N GLU A 155 -5.96 -20.69 27.67
CA GLU A 155 -4.87 -20.74 26.70
C GLU A 155 -4.29 -22.14 26.57
N MET A 156 -3.93 -22.50 25.35
CA MET A 156 -3.33 -23.79 25.03
C MET A 156 -1.85 -23.60 24.69
N SER A 157 -1.00 -24.36 25.36
CA SER A 157 0.43 -24.47 25.00
C SER A 157 0.64 -25.70 24.13
N GLY A 158 1.37 -25.53 23.00
CA GLY A 158 1.75 -26.65 22.13
C GLY A 158 0.63 -27.14 21.19
N ALA A 159 -0.36 -26.31 20.88
CA ALA A 159 -1.30 -26.61 19.80
C ALA A 159 -0.55 -26.72 18.47
N GLU A 160 -0.87 -27.75 17.68
CA GLU A 160 -0.33 -27.87 16.32
C GLU A 160 -0.92 -26.77 15.45
N VAL A 161 -0.04 -26.01 14.80
CA VAL A 161 -0.36 -24.87 13.95
C VAL A 161 0.30 -25.08 12.60
N VAL A 162 -0.45 -24.89 11.52
CA VAL A 162 0.07 -24.94 10.16
C VAL A 162 -0.13 -23.58 9.51
N TRP A 163 0.97 -23.01 8.99
CA TRP A 163 0.98 -21.76 8.25
C TRP A 163 1.12 -22.04 6.76
N ALA A 164 0.39 -21.30 5.95
CA ALA A 164 0.46 -21.36 4.49
C ALA A 164 0.31 -19.97 3.87
N THR A 165 0.87 -19.78 2.70
CA THR A 165 0.67 -18.60 1.87
C THR A 165 -0.07 -18.97 0.59
N SER A 166 -0.86 -18.05 0.06
CA SER A 166 -1.51 -18.20 -1.24
C SER A 166 -0.53 -18.09 -2.41
N ASP A 167 0.60 -17.38 -2.21
CA ASP A 167 1.63 -17.16 -3.24
C ASP A 167 3.03 -16.96 -2.62
N GLU A 168 3.87 -17.98 -2.71
CA GLU A 168 5.27 -17.95 -2.21
C GLU A 168 6.17 -17.00 -2.99
N SER A 169 5.79 -16.62 -4.22
CA SER A 169 6.54 -15.64 -5.01
C SER A 169 6.36 -14.21 -4.50
N ILE A 170 5.31 -13.96 -3.70
CA ILE A 170 5.00 -12.65 -3.12
C ILE A 170 5.37 -12.61 -1.64
N VAL A 171 5.03 -13.66 -0.89
CA VAL A 171 5.24 -13.75 0.55
C VAL A 171 5.58 -15.17 0.96
N ALA A 172 6.68 -15.34 1.68
CA ALA A 172 6.98 -16.59 2.37
C ALA A 172 6.50 -16.54 3.83
N VAL A 173 6.08 -17.68 4.38
CA VAL A 173 5.78 -17.83 5.80
C VAL A 173 6.49 -19.04 6.37
N SER A 174 7.14 -18.88 7.51
CA SER A 174 7.80 -19.98 8.22
C SER A 174 6.83 -20.76 9.11
N ASP A 175 7.23 -21.95 9.55
CA ASP A 175 6.46 -22.78 10.52
C ASP A 175 6.22 -22.05 11.86
N SER A 176 7.01 -21.02 12.18
CA SER A 176 6.83 -20.20 13.37
C SER A 176 5.93 -18.97 13.15
N GLY A 177 5.41 -18.75 11.92
CA GLY A 177 4.58 -17.60 11.58
C GLY A 177 5.37 -16.34 11.23
N LEU A 178 6.70 -16.43 10.96
CA LEU A 178 7.47 -15.30 10.43
C LEU A 178 7.12 -15.15 8.94
N VAL A 179 6.56 -13.99 8.59
CA VAL A 179 6.15 -13.61 7.24
C VAL A 179 7.22 -12.72 6.64
N THR A 180 7.74 -13.09 5.45
CA THR A 180 8.81 -12.37 4.75
C THR A 180 8.34 -11.98 3.35
N ALA A 181 8.48 -10.71 2.97
CA ALA A 181 8.18 -10.21 1.63
C ALA A 181 9.21 -10.71 0.61
N THR A 182 8.78 -11.47 -0.40
CA THR A 182 9.63 -12.08 -1.44
C THR A 182 9.41 -11.47 -2.83
N GLY A 183 8.24 -10.84 -3.06
CA GLY A 183 7.87 -10.21 -4.33
C GLY A 183 6.80 -9.16 -4.15
N ILE A 184 6.44 -8.45 -5.22
CA ILE A 184 5.42 -7.38 -5.22
C ILE A 184 4.06 -7.98 -5.56
N GLY A 185 3.02 -7.55 -4.87
CA GLY A 185 1.63 -7.96 -5.09
C GLY A 185 0.89 -8.23 -3.79
N ASP A 186 -0.27 -8.87 -3.93
CA ASP A 186 -1.13 -9.27 -2.82
C ASP A 186 -1.08 -10.77 -2.59
N ALA A 187 -1.00 -11.17 -1.33
CA ALA A 187 -1.08 -12.56 -0.92
C ALA A 187 -1.95 -12.70 0.35
N THR A 188 -2.33 -13.92 0.67
CA THR A 188 -3.05 -14.25 1.90
C THR A 188 -2.25 -15.28 2.69
N ILE A 189 -1.97 -14.98 3.95
CA ILE A 189 -1.46 -15.95 4.91
C ILE A 189 -2.65 -16.61 5.56
N THR A 190 -2.65 -17.94 5.57
CA THR A 190 -3.65 -18.78 6.25
C THR A 190 -2.98 -19.52 7.37
N VAL A 191 -3.59 -19.52 8.55
CA VAL A 191 -3.18 -20.31 9.70
C VAL A 191 -4.30 -21.24 10.10
N THR A 192 -3.97 -22.52 10.32
CA THR A 192 -4.93 -23.53 10.74
C THR A 192 -4.48 -24.25 12.01
N SER A 193 -5.44 -24.61 12.86
CA SER A 193 -5.24 -25.47 14.04
C SER A 193 -6.46 -26.38 14.21
N GLY A 194 -6.31 -27.64 13.88
CA GLY A 194 -7.44 -28.58 13.80
C GLY A 194 -8.45 -28.16 12.72
N SER A 195 -9.68 -27.84 13.13
CA SER A 195 -10.74 -27.34 12.24
C SER A 195 -10.87 -25.82 12.19
N LEU A 196 -10.04 -25.09 12.95
CA LEU A 196 -10.06 -23.64 13.01
C LEU A 196 -9.13 -23.05 11.94
N GLU A 197 -9.56 -21.94 11.35
CA GLU A 197 -8.82 -21.20 10.33
C GLU A 197 -8.92 -19.69 10.59
N ALA A 198 -7.82 -18.97 10.37
CA ALA A 198 -7.81 -17.52 10.28
C ALA A 198 -6.88 -17.07 9.14
N THR A 199 -7.14 -15.89 8.60
CA THR A 199 -6.38 -15.35 7.48
C THR A 199 -5.90 -13.93 7.77
N ALA A 200 -4.72 -13.61 7.22
CA ALA A 200 -4.21 -12.24 7.12
C ALA A 200 -3.98 -11.89 5.64
N SER A 201 -4.49 -10.75 5.21
CA SER A 201 -4.13 -10.18 3.91
C SER A 201 -2.73 -9.57 3.99
N VAL A 202 -1.93 -9.78 2.95
CA VAL A 202 -0.59 -9.19 2.85
C VAL A 202 -0.49 -8.43 1.55
N MET A 203 -0.05 -7.17 1.62
CA MET A 203 0.25 -6.33 0.46
C MET A 203 1.74 -5.99 0.47
N VAL A 204 2.44 -6.26 -0.62
CA VAL A 204 3.82 -5.83 -0.84
C VAL A 204 3.82 -4.81 -1.96
N LYS A 205 3.85 -3.51 -1.61
CA LYS A 205 3.80 -2.39 -2.54
C LYS A 205 5.13 -1.64 -2.52
N LEU A 206 5.85 -1.65 -3.66
CA LEU A 206 7.16 -0.98 -3.76
C LEU A 206 7.04 0.47 -4.21
N TRP A 207 6.18 0.76 -5.19
CA TRP A 207 6.12 2.05 -5.84
C TRP A 207 4.80 2.78 -5.57
N THR A 208 4.90 4.08 -5.28
CA THR A 208 3.73 4.96 -5.05
C THR A 208 3.43 5.85 -6.24
N SER A 209 4.46 6.20 -7.03
CA SER A 209 4.27 7.12 -8.15
C SER A 209 5.35 6.94 -9.21
N VAL A 210 5.05 7.31 -10.46
CA VAL A 210 5.99 7.34 -11.57
C VAL A 210 5.81 8.64 -12.38
N SER A 211 6.91 9.20 -12.85
CA SER A 211 6.93 10.38 -13.72
C SER A 211 7.89 10.16 -14.88
N VAL A 212 7.43 10.40 -16.10
CA VAL A 212 8.24 10.22 -17.31
C VAL A 212 8.69 11.56 -17.88
N GLY A 213 9.96 11.62 -18.29
CA GLY A 213 10.55 12.73 -19.01
C GLY A 213 10.64 12.48 -20.52
N GLN A 214 11.59 13.16 -21.22
CA GLN A 214 11.79 12.95 -22.66
C GLN A 214 12.36 11.54 -22.94
N SER A 215 13.41 11.15 -22.21
CA SER A 215 14.15 9.90 -22.39
C SER A 215 14.61 9.34 -21.04
N HIS A 216 13.93 9.67 -19.95
CA HIS A 216 14.17 9.15 -18.61
C HIS A 216 12.86 8.97 -17.89
N SER A 217 12.87 8.18 -16.85
CA SER A 217 11.75 7.93 -15.96
C SER A 217 12.23 7.99 -14.52
N CYS A 218 11.37 8.43 -13.62
CA CYS A 218 11.64 8.47 -12.19
C CYS A 218 10.41 7.96 -11.42
N ALA A 219 10.62 7.37 -10.25
CA ALA A 219 9.56 6.85 -9.40
C ALA A 219 9.91 7.03 -7.93
N ILE A 220 8.90 7.00 -7.08
CA ILE A 220 9.04 7.05 -5.62
C ILE A 220 8.56 5.73 -5.04
N THR A 221 9.31 5.21 -4.07
CA THR A 221 8.96 4.02 -3.32
C THR A 221 8.01 4.35 -2.15
N THR A 222 7.43 3.32 -1.57
CA THR A 222 6.67 3.42 -0.30
C THR A 222 7.53 3.90 0.87
N SER A 223 8.85 3.67 0.83
CA SER A 223 9.83 4.22 1.80
C SER A 223 10.23 5.68 1.52
N ALA A 224 9.55 6.36 0.57
CA ALA A 224 9.84 7.73 0.18
C ALA A 224 11.22 7.96 -0.46
N GLU A 225 11.83 6.93 -1.04
CA GLU A 225 13.05 7.03 -1.83
C GLU A 225 12.72 7.28 -3.30
N ALA A 226 13.53 8.08 -3.98
CA ALA A 226 13.38 8.34 -5.42
C ALA A 226 14.43 7.58 -6.21
N TYR A 227 13.99 6.92 -7.27
CA TYR A 227 14.83 6.22 -8.25
C TYR A 227 14.57 6.78 -9.63
N CYS A 228 15.63 6.93 -10.43
CA CYS A 228 15.54 7.36 -11.83
C CYS A 228 16.31 6.43 -12.74
N TRP A 229 15.88 6.33 -13.99
CA TRP A 229 16.51 5.50 -15.04
C TRP A 229 16.30 6.09 -16.43
N GLY A 230 17.05 5.62 -17.40
CA GLY A 230 17.03 6.12 -18.75
C GLY A 230 18.26 6.94 -19.08
N SER A 231 18.10 7.94 -19.96
CA SER A 231 19.19 8.84 -20.37
C SER A 231 19.68 9.71 -19.22
N ASN A 232 21.01 9.78 -19.06
CA ASN A 232 21.68 10.68 -18.12
C ASN A 232 22.57 11.74 -18.80
N GLN A 233 22.37 11.98 -20.10
CA GLN A 233 23.20 12.89 -20.90
C GLN A 233 23.30 14.31 -20.32
N TYR A 234 22.30 14.74 -19.53
CA TYR A 234 22.22 16.05 -18.89
C TYR A 234 22.15 15.95 -17.37
N ASP A 235 22.61 14.85 -16.77
CA ASP A 235 22.52 14.56 -15.33
C ASP A 235 21.07 14.52 -14.77
N GLN A 236 20.10 14.26 -15.64
CA GLN A 236 18.67 14.30 -15.27
C GLN A 236 18.23 13.15 -14.34
N LEU A 237 19.08 12.16 -14.10
CA LEU A 237 18.83 11.08 -13.15
C LEU A 237 19.23 11.44 -11.72
N GLY A 238 20.10 12.45 -11.52
CA GLY A 238 20.48 12.91 -10.18
C GLY A 238 21.38 11.95 -9.40
N LEU A 239 22.18 11.14 -10.06
CA LEU A 239 22.96 10.04 -9.45
C LEU A 239 24.29 10.49 -8.80
N GLY A 240 24.66 11.76 -8.93
CA GLY A 240 25.93 12.31 -8.45
C GLY A 240 27.05 12.28 -9.48
N GLU A 241 28.19 12.90 -9.14
CA GLU A 241 29.32 13.06 -10.08
C GLU A 241 30.02 11.76 -10.47
N SER A 242 29.92 10.73 -9.64
CA SER A 242 30.58 9.43 -9.87
C SER A 242 29.98 8.61 -11.02
N MET A 243 28.84 9.03 -11.58
CA MET A 243 28.09 8.30 -12.62
C MET A 243 28.10 9.04 -13.97
N THR A 244 28.99 10.02 -14.15
CA THR A 244 29.05 10.88 -15.36
C THR A 244 29.42 10.16 -16.66
N ASP A 245 29.99 8.96 -16.60
CA ASP A 245 30.46 8.22 -17.78
C ASP A 245 29.39 7.33 -18.43
N THR A 246 28.21 7.19 -17.85
CA THR A 246 27.13 6.38 -18.42
C THR A 246 26.03 7.28 -18.99
N ALA A 247 25.95 7.38 -20.30
CA ALA A 247 24.92 8.14 -21.00
C ALA A 247 23.49 7.56 -20.79
N GLU A 248 23.40 6.27 -20.40
CA GLU A 248 22.15 5.52 -20.28
C GLU A 248 22.19 4.56 -19.08
N VAL A 249 21.10 4.52 -18.33
CA VAL A 249 20.91 3.65 -17.16
C VAL A 249 19.63 2.83 -17.37
N GLU A 250 19.77 1.54 -17.58
CA GLU A 250 18.67 0.66 -18.01
C GLU A 250 17.80 0.12 -16.86
N VAL A 251 18.20 0.38 -15.62
CA VAL A 251 17.48 -0.08 -14.41
C VAL A 251 17.32 1.08 -13.41
N PRO A 252 16.29 1.06 -12.54
CA PRO A 252 16.14 2.08 -11.51
C PRO A 252 17.40 2.24 -10.67
N SER A 253 17.85 3.49 -10.49
CA SER A 253 19.02 3.85 -9.69
C SER A 253 18.67 4.96 -8.71
N LEU A 254 19.12 4.83 -7.46
CA LEU A 254 18.77 5.72 -6.36
C LEU A 254 19.27 7.16 -6.63
N VAL A 255 18.37 8.13 -6.49
CA VAL A 255 18.70 9.57 -6.56
C VAL A 255 19.58 9.93 -5.36
N SER A 256 20.69 10.64 -5.63
CA SER A 256 21.65 11.04 -4.61
C SER A 256 21.09 12.09 -3.64
N GLY A 257 21.73 12.25 -2.48
CA GLY A 257 21.41 13.30 -1.52
C GLY A 257 20.62 12.85 -0.29
N GLY A 258 20.10 11.62 -0.24
CA GLY A 258 19.47 11.05 0.96
C GLY A 258 18.20 11.76 1.42
N HIS A 259 17.44 12.35 0.49
CA HIS A 259 16.18 13.02 0.78
C HIS A 259 15.01 12.02 0.81
N SER A 260 14.03 12.26 1.69
CA SER A 260 12.73 11.58 1.66
C SER A 260 11.76 12.39 0.79
N TRP A 261 11.22 11.76 -0.26
CA TRP A 261 10.45 12.43 -1.30
C TRP A 261 8.94 12.21 -1.14
N GLU A 262 8.16 13.29 -1.25
CA GLU A 262 6.69 13.28 -1.31
C GLU A 262 6.20 13.19 -2.76
N SER A 263 6.88 13.90 -3.69
CA SER A 263 6.53 13.88 -5.11
C SER A 263 7.73 14.10 -6.01
N ILE A 264 7.64 13.56 -7.26
CA ILE A 264 8.65 13.72 -8.29
C ILE A 264 7.99 14.09 -9.63
N SER A 265 8.63 14.95 -10.39
CA SER A 265 8.17 15.37 -11.71
C SER A 265 9.32 15.48 -12.69
N SER A 266 9.26 14.68 -13.74
CA SER A 266 10.24 14.68 -14.83
C SER A 266 9.83 15.65 -15.92
N GLY A 267 10.69 16.62 -16.22
CA GLY A 267 10.59 17.48 -17.39
C GLY A 267 11.21 16.82 -18.63
N ASP A 268 11.47 17.58 -19.71
CA ASP A 268 12.10 16.98 -20.90
C ASP A 268 13.53 16.51 -20.58
N GLN A 269 14.34 17.32 -19.90
CA GLN A 269 15.76 17.07 -19.65
C GLN A 269 16.16 17.43 -18.21
N HIS A 270 15.23 17.49 -17.30
CA HIS A 270 15.44 17.78 -15.88
C HIS A 270 14.40 17.04 -15.07
N THR A 271 14.66 16.93 -13.80
CA THR A 271 13.75 16.34 -12.82
C THR A 271 13.67 17.26 -11.62
N CYS A 272 12.50 17.37 -11.03
CA CYS A 272 12.27 18.09 -9.79
C CYS A 272 11.50 17.21 -8.81
N GLY A 273 11.69 17.43 -7.52
CA GLY A 273 10.95 16.73 -6.48
C GLY A 273 10.67 17.63 -5.29
N VAL A 274 9.63 17.27 -4.54
CA VAL A 274 9.29 17.87 -3.25
C VAL A 274 9.56 16.82 -2.18
N THR A 275 10.26 17.22 -1.13
CA THR A 275 10.52 16.36 0.03
C THR A 275 9.32 16.32 0.96
N THR A 276 9.25 15.33 1.82
CA THR A 276 8.23 15.22 2.89
C THR A 276 8.24 16.42 3.85
N ALA A 277 9.36 17.15 3.93
CA ALA A 277 9.48 18.40 4.66
C ALA A 277 8.91 19.62 3.93
N GLY A 278 8.60 19.50 2.62
CA GLY A 278 8.09 20.59 1.78
C GLY A 278 9.18 21.40 1.07
N ASP A 279 10.45 21.01 1.20
CA ASP A 279 11.54 21.59 0.41
C ASP A 279 11.50 21.04 -1.02
N SER A 280 11.87 21.85 -2.00
CA SER A 280 11.92 21.40 -3.39
C SER A 280 13.34 21.44 -3.95
N TYR A 281 13.64 20.47 -4.77
CA TYR A 281 14.94 20.32 -5.45
C TYR A 281 14.72 20.03 -6.93
N CYS A 282 15.62 20.53 -7.77
CA CYS A 282 15.67 20.20 -9.19
C CYS A 282 17.08 19.77 -9.60
N TRP A 283 17.19 18.90 -10.60
CA TRP A 283 18.46 18.41 -11.15
C TRP A 283 18.37 18.13 -12.65
N GLY A 284 19.50 17.92 -13.28
CA GLY A 284 19.58 17.75 -14.72
C GLY A 284 20.01 18.99 -15.46
N ASN A 285 19.49 19.22 -16.65
CA ASN A 285 19.83 20.34 -17.52
C ASN A 285 19.40 21.68 -16.92
N ALA A 286 20.36 22.53 -16.54
CA ALA A 286 20.10 23.85 -15.95
C ALA A 286 19.96 24.99 -16.98
N GLY A 287 20.05 24.70 -18.27
CA GLY A 287 19.78 25.68 -19.32
C GLY A 287 18.39 26.31 -19.18
N TYR A 288 18.27 27.56 -19.57
CA TYR A 288 17.04 28.35 -19.44
C TYR A 288 16.59 28.56 -17.99
N SER A 289 17.48 28.41 -17.02
CA SER A 289 17.18 28.60 -15.58
C SER A 289 16.05 27.73 -15.03
N ARG A 290 15.81 26.54 -15.61
CA ARG A 290 14.69 25.64 -15.23
C ARG A 290 14.85 24.99 -13.86
N MET A 291 16.05 25.10 -13.24
CA MET A 291 16.33 24.58 -11.90
C MET A 291 15.68 25.40 -10.78
N GLY A 292 15.54 26.72 -10.95
CA GLY A 292 15.03 27.58 -9.89
C GLY A 292 16.02 27.84 -8.76
N ASP A 293 17.28 27.50 -8.92
CA ASP A 293 18.37 27.61 -7.94
C ASP A 293 19.11 28.95 -8.00
N GLY A 294 18.56 29.92 -8.73
CA GLY A 294 19.16 31.25 -8.92
C GLY A 294 20.17 31.34 -10.08
N THR A 295 20.47 30.24 -10.73
CA THR A 295 21.53 30.15 -11.76
C THR A 295 20.97 29.74 -13.13
N SER A 296 21.86 29.78 -14.14
CA SER A 296 21.59 29.27 -15.48
C SER A 296 22.90 28.73 -16.05
N GLY A 297 22.85 27.65 -16.83
CA GLY A 297 24.01 27.17 -17.57
C GLY A 297 24.27 25.67 -17.46
N SER A 298 25.24 25.24 -16.66
CA SER A 298 25.67 23.85 -16.55
C SER A 298 24.62 22.95 -15.88
N THR A 299 24.75 21.64 -16.11
CA THR A 299 23.90 20.63 -15.49
C THR A 299 24.04 20.58 -13.96
N ARG A 300 23.10 19.90 -13.32
CA ARG A 300 23.13 19.57 -11.88
C ARG A 300 23.11 18.06 -11.74
N PRO A 301 24.24 17.43 -11.40
CA PRO A 301 24.30 15.97 -11.24
C PRO A 301 23.63 15.46 -9.96
N THR A 302 23.34 16.36 -9.03
CA THR A 302 22.65 16.08 -7.76
C THR A 302 21.47 17.01 -7.57
N PRO A 303 20.46 16.65 -6.77
CA PRO A 303 19.37 17.55 -6.40
C PRO A 303 19.88 18.90 -5.86
N ALA A 304 19.52 20.00 -6.52
CA ALA A 304 19.84 21.36 -6.12
C ALA A 304 18.60 22.05 -5.56
N LEU A 305 18.74 22.72 -4.41
CA LEU A 305 17.63 23.39 -3.72
C LEU A 305 17.04 24.51 -4.58
N VAL A 306 15.72 24.53 -4.76
CA VAL A 306 14.99 25.63 -5.38
C VAL A 306 14.93 26.78 -4.38
N ILE A 307 15.42 27.95 -4.76
CA ILE A 307 15.48 29.12 -3.89
C ILE A 307 14.14 29.85 -3.84
N GLY A 308 13.97 30.73 -2.83
CA GLY A 308 12.77 31.58 -2.71
C GLY A 308 11.96 31.35 -1.44
N GLY A 309 12.28 30.31 -0.65
CA GLY A 309 11.70 30.10 0.67
C GLY A 309 10.22 29.68 0.66
N HIS A 310 9.72 29.15 -0.47
CA HIS A 310 8.37 28.62 -0.55
C HIS A 310 8.34 27.16 -0.07
N SER A 311 7.30 26.81 0.69
CA SER A 311 6.96 25.41 1.00
C SER A 311 6.03 24.86 -0.10
N TRP A 312 6.53 23.90 -0.87
CA TRP A 312 5.82 23.37 -2.03
C TRP A 312 4.97 22.15 -1.67
N ALA A 313 3.81 22.01 -2.32
CA ALA A 313 2.96 20.82 -2.28
C ALA A 313 3.22 19.93 -3.51
N SER A 314 3.44 20.54 -4.68
CA SER A 314 3.70 19.79 -5.91
C SER A 314 4.49 20.60 -6.92
N LEU A 315 5.22 19.90 -7.81
CA LEU A 315 5.93 20.49 -8.93
C LEU A 315 5.49 19.82 -10.24
N SER A 316 5.61 20.57 -11.35
CA SER A 316 5.39 20.09 -12.71
C SER A 316 6.50 20.56 -13.63
N GLY A 317 7.31 19.61 -14.12
CA GLY A 317 8.39 19.86 -15.05
C GLY A 317 7.90 19.97 -16.50
N GLY A 318 8.09 21.13 -17.13
CA GLY A 318 7.82 21.32 -18.56
C GLY A 318 9.04 21.00 -19.42
N ARG A 319 9.08 21.55 -20.67
CA ARG A 319 10.26 21.39 -21.53
C ARG A 319 11.45 22.19 -21.02
N ARG A 320 11.26 23.49 -20.76
CA ARG A 320 12.31 24.46 -20.38
C ARG A 320 11.91 25.33 -19.20
N HIS A 321 10.81 25.01 -18.54
CA HIS A 321 10.30 25.70 -17.38
C HIS A 321 9.78 24.70 -16.37
N THR A 322 9.57 25.13 -15.17
CA THR A 322 8.99 24.36 -14.08
C THR A 322 7.92 25.21 -13.42
N CYS A 323 6.80 24.63 -13.04
CA CYS A 323 5.76 25.26 -12.25
C CYS A 323 5.51 24.41 -11.00
N GLY A 324 4.91 25.01 -9.97
CA GLY A 324 4.54 24.30 -8.77
C GLY A 324 3.43 25.03 -8.02
N ILE A 325 2.86 24.32 -7.06
CA ILE A 325 1.88 24.85 -6.12
C ILE A 325 2.46 24.77 -4.72
N THR A 326 2.36 25.87 -4.00
CA THR A 326 2.77 25.94 -2.59
C THR A 326 1.72 25.29 -1.69
N ARG A 327 2.10 24.94 -0.46
CA ARG A 327 1.15 24.45 0.57
C ARG A 327 0.09 25.50 0.96
N TYR A 328 0.22 26.74 0.45
CA TYR A 328 -0.75 27.84 0.61
C TYR A 328 -1.63 28.04 -0.63
N ALA A 329 -1.64 27.05 -1.54
CA ALA A 329 -2.40 27.10 -2.79
C ALA A 329 -1.99 28.24 -3.76
N GLU A 330 -0.76 28.75 -3.67
CA GLU A 330 -0.22 29.71 -4.62
C GLU A 330 0.50 28.99 -5.75
N ALA A 331 0.31 29.42 -7.00
CA ALA A 331 1.08 28.90 -8.13
C ALA A 331 2.32 29.76 -8.39
N GLY A 332 3.45 29.11 -8.65
CA GLY A 332 4.69 29.78 -9.05
C GLY A 332 5.38 29.03 -10.17
N CYS A 333 5.98 29.77 -11.11
CA CYS A 333 6.72 29.21 -12.24
C CYS A 333 8.10 29.87 -12.39
N TRP A 334 9.05 29.12 -13.01
CA TRP A 334 10.40 29.60 -13.32
C TRP A 334 10.97 28.92 -14.56
N GLY A 335 12.08 29.40 -15.07
CA GLY A 335 12.68 28.91 -16.29
C GLY A 335 12.43 29.81 -17.49
N ASP A 336 12.39 29.22 -18.70
CA ASP A 336 12.13 29.89 -19.97
C ASP A 336 10.75 30.59 -19.99
N ASN A 337 10.73 31.83 -20.47
CA ASN A 337 9.49 32.63 -20.61
C ASN A 337 9.32 33.24 -22.02
N TYR A 338 10.06 32.73 -23.00
CA TYR A 338 9.98 33.26 -24.37
C TYR A 338 8.55 33.27 -24.93
N TYR A 339 7.81 32.20 -24.64
CA TYR A 339 6.41 32.03 -25.01
C TYR A 339 5.42 32.45 -23.93
N ARG A 340 5.88 33.14 -22.85
CA ARG A 340 5.02 33.62 -21.74
C ARG A 340 4.49 32.46 -20.86
N GLN A 341 5.16 31.35 -20.86
CA GLN A 341 4.73 30.13 -20.17
C GLN A 341 4.81 30.19 -18.64
N LEU A 342 5.43 31.25 -18.08
CA LEU A 342 5.50 31.45 -16.62
C LEU A 342 4.25 32.15 -16.06
N GLY A 343 3.46 32.86 -16.87
CA GLY A 343 2.24 33.52 -16.43
C GLY A 343 2.45 34.70 -15.46
N ASP A 344 3.68 35.23 -15.37
CA ASP A 344 4.08 36.34 -14.48
C ASP A 344 3.89 37.72 -15.10
N SER A 345 3.08 37.83 -16.12
CA SER A 345 2.84 39.07 -16.91
C SER A 345 4.07 39.64 -17.59
N THR A 346 5.12 38.83 -17.76
CA THR A 346 6.37 39.21 -18.46
C THR A 346 6.75 38.23 -19.56
N ARG A 347 7.90 38.49 -20.23
CA ARG A 347 8.57 37.55 -21.14
C ARG A 347 9.97 37.20 -20.65
N SER A 348 10.31 37.58 -19.44
CA SER A 348 11.65 37.41 -18.90
C SER A 348 11.81 35.99 -18.31
N THR A 349 12.88 35.29 -18.68
CA THR A 349 13.33 34.07 -18.03
C THR A 349 13.56 34.35 -16.54
N ARG A 350 13.17 33.39 -15.69
CA ARG A 350 13.33 33.49 -14.24
C ARG A 350 14.23 32.38 -13.71
N SER A 351 15.26 32.75 -12.99
CA SER A 351 16.17 31.78 -12.35
C SER A 351 15.70 31.34 -10.97
N SER A 352 14.65 31.94 -10.46
CA SER A 352 13.97 31.58 -9.21
C SER A 352 12.46 31.62 -9.39
N PRO A 353 11.69 30.90 -8.56
CA PRO A 353 10.23 30.91 -8.62
C PRO A 353 9.64 32.33 -8.60
N ARG A 354 8.64 32.56 -9.44
CA ARG A 354 7.80 33.75 -9.44
C ARG A 354 6.34 33.32 -9.39
N LEU A 355 5.58 33.95 -8.51
CA LEU A 355 4.15 33.71 -8.44
C LEU A 355 3.47 34.16 -9.73
N VAL A 356 2.48 33.39 -10.12
CA VAL A 356 1.63 33.65 -11.27
C VAL A 356 0.74 34.86 -10.99
N SER A 357 0.54 35.72 -11.98
CA SER A 357 -0.07 37.03 -11.80
C SER A 357 -1.59 37.01 -11.89
N ASP A 358 -2.30 36.44 -10.91
CA ASP A 358 -3.78 36.37 -10.94
C ASP A 358 -4.48 36.36 -9.59
N GLY A 359 -3.78 35.99 -8.51
CA GLY A 359 -4.34 35.91 -7.16
C GLY A 359 -5.35 34.77 -6.93
N HIS A 360 -5.41 33.78 -7.83
CA HIS A 360 -6.22 32.59 -7.62
C HIS A 360 -5.57 31.62 -6.63
N ALA A 361 -6.41 30.87 -5.88
CA ALA A 361 -5.98 29.71 -5.13
C ALA A 361 -6.00 28.47 -6.06
N TRP A 362 -4.88 27.77 -6.14
CA TRP A 362 -4.65 26.68 -7.09
C TRP A 362 -4.68 25.31 -6.41
N GLU A 363 -5.31 24.34 -7.08
CA GLU A 363 -5.35 22.93 -6.68
C GLU A 363 -4.32 22.09 -7.45
N SER A 364 -4.20 22.32 -8.76
CA SER A 364 -3.27 21.60 -9.61
C SER A 364 -2.67 22.49 -10.71
N ILE A 365 -1.45 22.14 -11.16
CA ILE A 365 -0.75 22.81 -12.24
C ILE A 365 -0.06 21.79 -13.15
N SER A 366 -0.08 22.04 -14.46
CA SER A 366 0.56 21.21 -15.47
C SER A 366 1.40 22.08 -16.40
N ALA A 367 2.72 21.82 -16.44
CA ALA A 367 3.68 22.47 -17.31
C ALA A 367 3.93 21.62 -18.57
N GLY A 368 3.50 22.11 -19.71
CA GLY A 368 3.66 21.44 -21.00
C GLY A 368 4.97 21.77 -21.71
N TYR A 369 4.94 21.72 -23.04
CA TYR A 369 6.13 21.99 -23.85
C TYR A 369 6.49 23.49 -23.81
N ASP A 370 5.53 24.39 -24.01
CA ASP A 370 5.70 25.84 -24.06
C ASP A 370 4.42 26.60 -23.62
N HIS A 371 3.57 25.94 -22.86
CA HIS A 371 2.38 26.50 -22.21
C HIS A 371 2.19 25.84 -20.86
N SER A 372 1.40 26.45 -20.01
CA SER A 372 1.03 25.95 -18.68
C SER A 372 -0.47 26.08 -18.48
N CYS A 373 -1.05 25.16 -17.76
CA CYS A 373 -2.45 25.21 -17.34
C CYS A 373 -2.57 24.79 -15.87
N GLY A 374 -3.62 25.21 -15.21
CA GLY A 374 -3.92 24.80 -13.84
C GLY A 374 -5.40 24.82 -13.56
N VAL A 375 -5.81 24.11 -12.51
CA VAL A 375 -7.15 24.11 -11.96
C VAL A 375 -7.12 24.80 -10.61
N THR A 376 -8.05 25.70 -10.38
CA THR A 376 -8.19 26.41 -9.10
C THR A 376 -8.98 25.58 -8.10
N THR A 377 -8.90 25.92 -6.81
CA THR A 377 -9.71 25.32 -5.74
C THR A 377 -11.23 25.51 -5.94
N SER A 378 -11.62 26.46 -6.83
CA SER A 378 -13.01 26.63 -7.30
C SER A 378 -13.32 25.84 -8.57
N SER A 379 -12.49 24.86 -8.93
CA SER A 379 -12.66 23.97 -10.09
C SER A 379 -12.74 24.69 -11.45
N GLN A 380 -12.07 25.82 -11.59
CA GLN A 380 -11.93 26.55 -12.85
C GLN A 380 -10.56 26.26 -13.47
N ALA A 381 -10.52 26.03 -14.78
CA ALA A 381 -9.27 25.82 -15.51
C ALA A 381 -8.80 27.11 -16.17
N TYR A 382 -7.51 27.39 -16.03
CA TYR A 382 -6.81 28.50 -16.68
C TYR A 382 -5.61 27.98 -17.44
N CYS A 383 -5.32 28.58 -18.62
CA CYS A 383 -4.12 28.29 -19.39
C CYS A 383 -3.38 29.56 -19.76
N TRP A 384 -2.07 29.48 -20.02
CA TRP A 384 -1.24 30.61 -20.45
C TRP A 384 0.00 30.09 -21.21
N GLY A 385 0.74 30.99 -21.82
CA GLY A 385 1.90 30.63 -22.63
C GLY A 385 1.59 30.68 -24.13
N ASN A 386 2.18 29.77 -24.89
CA ASN A 386 2.03 29.67 -26.35
C ASN A 386 0.62 29.21 -26.74
N GLY A 387 -0.10 30.08 -27.47
CA GLY A 387 -1.46 29.79 -27.96
C GLY A 387 -1.52 29.04 -29.28
N GLN A 388 -0.38 28.80 -29.93
CA GLN A 388 -0.32 28.12 -31.23
C GLN A 388 -1.04 26.76 -31.20
N ALA A 389 -1.72 26.43 -32.31
CA ALA A 389 -2.59 25.26 -32.41
C ALA A 389 -3.81 25.28 -31.45
N SER A 390 -4.20 26.45 -30.96
CA SER A 390 -5.35 26.65 -30.06
C SER A 390 -5.31 25.84 -28.76
N LYS A 391 -4.12 25.43 -28.32
CA LYS A 391 -3.93 24.53 -27.17
C LYS A 391 -4.24 25.18 -25.81
N LEU A 392 -4.49 26.50 -25.77
CA LEU A 392 -4.92 27.22 -24.57
C LEU A 392 -6.44 27.16 -24.31
N GLY A 393 -7.25 26.78 -25.31
CA GLY A 393 -8.68 26.56 -25.13
C GLY A 393 -9.56 27.82 -25.13
N TYR A 394 -9.12 28.93 -25.76
CA TYR A 394 -9.86 30.18 -25.82
C TYR A 394 -10.64 30.41 -27.13
N GLY A 395 -10.51 29.51 -28.08
CA GLY A 395 -11.10 29.67 -29.40
C GLY A 395 -10.22 30.42 -30.39
N ASP A 396 -8.98 30.74 -30.02
CA ASP A 396 -8.01 31.46 -30.87
C ASP A 396 -6.61 30.80 -30.78
N ASN A 397 -5.63 31.36 -31.51
CA ASN A 397 -4.22 30.95 -31.49
C ASN A 397 -3.32 31.96 -30.76
N GLU A 398 -3.89 32.89 -30.03
CA GLU A 398 -3.13 33.92 -29.36
C GLU A 398 -2.45 33.41 -28.09
N SER A 399 -1.19 33.83 -27.89
CA SER A 399 -0.45 33.54 -26.67
C SER A 399 -0.90 34.45 -25.51
N ARG A 400 -0.97 33.90 -24.31
CA ARG A 400 -1.37 34.62 -23.10
C ARG A 400 -0.19 34.80 -22.15
N ILE A 401 -0.05 36.02 -21.61
CA ILE A 401 1.03 36.40 -20.71
C ILE A 401 0.71 36.12 -19.25
N ALA A 402 -0.55 35.91 -18.94
CA ALA A 402 -1.10 35.61 -17.63
C ALA A 402 -2.16 34.55 -17.74
N PRO A 403 -2.50 33.83 -16.66
CA PRO A 403 -3.58 32.88 -16.63
C PRO A 403 -4.88 33.47 -17.20
N THR A 404 -5.48 32.76 -18.10
CA THR A 404 -6.73 33.14 -18.74
C THR A 404 -7.69 31.99 -18.65
N LEU A 405 -8.97 32.24 -18.31
CA LEU A 405 -10.00 31.23 -18.10
C LEU A 405 -10.28 30.45 -19.39
N VAL A 406 -10.17 29.13 -19.33
CA VAL A 406 -10.53 28.23 -20.42
C VAL A 406 -12.04 28.33 -20.67
N ARG A 407 -12.45 28.43 -21.94
CA ARG A 407 -13.86 28.57 -22.30
C ARG A 407 -14.64 27.28 -22.01
N ASN A 408 -15.97 27.42 -21.88
CA ASN A 408 -17.04 26.43 -21.75
C ASN A 408 -17.58 26.15 -20.34
N GLY A 409 -17.03 26.77 -19.28
CA GLY A 409 -17.63 26.78 -17.94
C GLY A 409 -17.78 25.39 -17.28
N TYR A 410 -16.96 24.44 -17.66
CA TYR A 410 -16.93 23.13 -16.99
C TYR A 410 -16.37 23.23 -15.57
N VAL A 411 -16.83 22.34 -14.70
CA VAL A 411 -16.25 22.11 -13.37
C VAL A 411 -15.12 21.09 -13.52
N TRP A 412 -13.88 21.57 -13.47
CA TRP A 412 -12.69 20.75 -13.75
C TRP A 412 -12.16 20.05 -12.50
N GLN A 413 -11.79 18.78 -12.63
CA GLN A 413 -11.08 18.02 -11.62
C GLN A 413 -9.56 18.03 -11.87
N SER A 414 -9.15 17.89 -13.11
CA SER A 414 -7.74 17.83 -13.49
C SER A 414 -7.49 18.38 -14.88
N ILE A 415 -6.23 18.75 -15.15
CA ILE A 415 -5.78 19.22 -16.46
C ILE A 415 -4.38 18.68 -16.76
N SER A 416 -4.12 18.30 -17.99
CA SER A 416 -2.84 17.77 -18.46
C SER A 416 -2.45 18.43 -19.78
N THR A 417 -1.20 18.93 -19.83
CA THR A 417 -0.66 19.69 -20.97
C THR A 417 0.35 18.84 -21.74
N GLY A 418 0.07 18.60 -23.01
CA GLY A 418 1.00 17.97 -23.94
C GLY A 418 1.90 18.97 -24.67
N ARG A 419 2.36 18.61 -25.89
CA ARG A 419 3.10 19.53 -26.75
C ARG A 419 2.18 20.46 -27.52
N TYR A 420 1.15 19.93 -28.16
CA TYR A 420 0.26 20.66 -29.07
C TYR A 420 -1.22 20.56 -28.70
N HIS A 421 -1.54 19.90 -27.61
CA HIS A 421 -2.89 19.70 -27.12
C HIS A 421 -2.92 19.75 -25.60
N THR A 422 -4.09 19.94 -25.08
CA THR A 422 -4.40 19.92 -23.65
C THR A 422 -5.63 19.05 -23.44
N CYS A 423 -5.67 18.30 -22.37
CA CYS A 423 -6.78 17.47 -21.95
C CYS A 423 -7.15 17.75 -20.49
N GLY A 424 -8.39 17.49 -20.12
CA GLY A 424 -8.81 17.61 -18.72
C GLY A 424 -10.04 16.74 -18.47
N ILE A 425 -10.24 16.42 -17.20
CA ILE A 425 -11.39 15.65 -16.70
C ILE A 425 -12.29 16.59 -15.91
N VAL A 426 -13.60 16.46 -16.09
CA VAL A 426 -14.60 17.27 -15.40
C VAL A 426 -15.33 16.46 -14.33
N ALA A 427 -16.10 17.11 -13.46
CA ALA A 427 -16.70 16.54 -12.26
C ALA A 427 -17.54 15.27 -12.45
N ASN A 428 -18.05 15.03 -13.65
CA ASN A 428 -18.80 13.80 -13.98
C ASN A 428 -17.92 12.70 -14.61
N ASN A 429 -16.59 12.82 -14.50
CA ASN A 429 -15.59 11.90 -15.07
C ASN A 429 -15.55 11.87 -16.61
N ASP A 430 -16.16 12.81 -17.29
CA ASP A 430 -15.94 13.01 -18.73
C ASP A 430 -14.57 13.65 -18.98
N ALA A 431 -13.89 13.23 -20.05
CA ALA A 431 -12.67 13.86 -20.52
C ALA A 431 -12.89 14.71 -21.76
N TYR A 432 -12.27 15.87 -21.81
CA TYR A 432 -12.25 16.77 -22.96
C TYR A 432 -10.82 17.11 -23.35
N CYS A 433 -10.55 17.11 -24.64
CA CYS A 433 -9.26 17.51 -25.19
C CYS A 433 -9.44 18.63 -26.22
N TRP A 434 -8.42 19.47 -26.39
CA TRP A 434 -8.39 20.54 -27.37
C TRP A 434 -6.97 20.83 -27.86
N GLY A 435 -6.86 21.59 -28.94
CA GLY A 435 -5.60 21.82 -29.60
C GLY A 435 -5.49 21.05 -30.92
N TYR A 436 -4.26 20.71 -31.33
CA TYR A 436 -3.98 20.03 -32.59
C TYR A 436 -4.29 18.53 -32.53
N ASN A 437 -5.11 18.05 -33.45
CA ASN A 437 -5.55 16.65 -33.54
C ASN A 437 -4.79 15.82 -34.60
N GLY A 438 -3.57 16.20 -34.95
CA GLY A 438 -2.74 15.32 -35.76
C GLY A 438 -2.54 13.97 -35.07
N ASN A 439 -2.65 12.87 -35.82
CA ASN A 439 -2.63 11.52 -35.31
C ASN A 439 -3.81 11.11 -34.39
N GLY A 440 -4.90 11.90 -34.31
CA GLY A 440 -6.07 11.55 -33.49
C GLY A 440 -5.84 11.64 -31.99
N ARG A 441 -4.89 12.47 -31.52
CA ARG A 441 -4.49 12.57 -30.09
C ARG A 441 -5.58 13.13 -29.17
N LEU A 442 -6.66 13.72 -29.71
CA LEU A 442 -7.80 14.18 -28.92
C LEU A 442 -8.77 13.06 -28.55
N GLY A 443 -8.69 11.90 -29.21
CA GLY A 443 -9.48 10.72 -28.85
C GLY A 443 -10.98 10.78 -29.23
N ASP A 444 -11.40 11.77 -29.97
CA ASP A 444 -12.79 12.02 -30.38
C ASP A 444 -13.24 11.23 -31.66
N GLY A 445 -12.37 10.38 -32.16
CA GLY A 445 -12.60 9.62 -33.41
C GLY A 445 -12.25 10.39 -34.68
N THR A 446 -11.92 11.68 -34.60
CA THR A 446 -11.53 12.52 -35.73
C THR A 446 -10.01 12.54 -35.97
N TYR A 447 -9.57 13.22 -37.02
CA TYR A 447 -8.18 13.26 -37.45
C TYR A 447 -7.87 14.57 -38.16
N ASN A 448 -6.62 15.06 -38.01
CA ASN A 448 -6.08 16.26 -38.68
C ASN A 448 -6.90 17.55 -38.53
N SER A 449 -7.60 17.72 -37.44
CA SER A 449 -8.31 18.94 -37.10
C SER A 449 -7.57 19.71 -36.00
N THR A 450 -7.93 20.97 -35.82
CA THR A 450 -7.59 21.75 -34.63
C THR A 450 -8.88 22.10 -33.92
N VAL A 451 -8.98 21.77 -32.65
CA VAL A 451 -10.13 22.08 -31.80
C VAL A 451 -9.74 23.20 -30.85
N ALA A 452 -10.30 24.38 -31.11
CA ALA A 452 -9.87 25.62 -30.48
C ALA A 452 -10.40 25.83 -29.06
N GLU A 453 -11.40 25.08 -28.66
CA GLU A 453 -12.02 25.11 -27.34
C GLU A 453 -12.18 23.68 -26.82
N PRO A 454 -12.39 23.47 -25.50
CA PRO A 454 -12.62 22.11 -24.96
C PRO A 454 -13.95 21.55 -25.42
N ARG A 455 -14.02 21.05 -26.64
CA ARG A 455 -15.22 20.48 -27.27
C ARG A 455 -15.02 19.04 -27.75
N ALA A 456 -13.77 18.63 -27.97
CA ALA A 456 -13.49 17.26 -28.34
C ALA A 456 -13.64 16.36 -27.12
N LYS A 457 -14.88 15.97 -26.83
CA LYS A 457 -15.14 14.95 -25.82
C LYS A 457 -14.41 13.68 -26.26
N VAL A 458 -13.55 13.16 -25.40
CA VAL A 458 -12.94 11.84 -25.63
C VAL A 458 -14.07 10.84 -25.75
N VAL A 459 -13.98 9.93 -26.73
CA VAL A 459 -15.04 8.92 -26.93
C VAL A 459 -15.30 8.19 -25.61
N ASP A 460 -16.58 8.20 -25.22
CA ASP A 460 -17.00 7.59 -23.96
C ASP A 460 -16.64 6.10 -23.92
N ILE A 461 -16.12 5.72 -22.81
CA ILE A 461 -16.15 4.39 -22.26
C ILE A 461 -17.14 4.43 -21.09
N MET A 462 -17.86 3.36 -20.83
CA MET A 462 -19.02 3.38 -19.92
C MET A 462 -18.65 3.75 -18.46
N GLU A 463 -17.39 3.58 -18.09
CA GLU A 463 -16.89 3.69 -16.70
C GLU A 463 -16.46 5.11 -16.29
N GLY A 464 -16.21 6.02 -17.25
CA GLY A 464 -15.65 7.34 -16.97
C GLY A 464 -14.14 7.33 -16.67
N TRP A 465 -13.53 8.53 -16.59
CA TRP A 465 -12.08 8.71 -16.48
C TRP A 465 -11.67 9.16 -15.07
N ALA A 466 -10.64 8.51 -14.50
CA ALA A 466 -10.02 8.89 -13.23
C ALA A 466 -8.79 9.78 -13.43
N SER A 467 -7.95 9.49 -14.43
CA SER A 467 -6.76 10.27 -14.73
C SER A 467 -6.49 10.35 -16.23
N ILE A 468 -5.81 11.42 -16.67
CA ILE A 468 -5.45 11.64 -18.08
C ILE A 468 -4.06 12.27 -18.18
N SER A 469 -3.23 11.79 -19.11
CA SER A 469 -1.88 12.25 -19.36
C SER A 469 -1.70 12.58 -20.86
N ALA A 470 -1.58 13.87 -21.17
CA ALA A 470 -1.33 14.37 -22.51
C ALA A 470 0.16 14.43 -22.82
N ALA A 471 0.57 13.74 -23.86
CA ALA A 471 1.98 13.60 -24.24
C ALA A 471 2.36 14.42 -25.48
N TYR A 472 3.44 14.07 -26.15
CA TYR A 472 3.92 14.72 -27.37
C TYR A 472 2.93 14.57 -28.54
N SER A 473 2.51 13.35 -28.84
CA SER A 473 1.65 13.00 -29.99
C SER A 473 0.59 11.93 -29.71
N HIS A 474 0.41 11.59 -28.46
CA HIS A 474 -0.57 10.63 -27.95
C HIS A 474 -1.11 11.08 -26.61
N THR A 475 -2.09 10.41 -26.11
CA THR A 475 -2.70 10.62 -24.80
C THR A 475 -2.96 9.25 -24.18
N CYS A 476 -2.74 9.12 -22.89
CA CYS A 476 -3.14 7.95 -22.12
C CYS A 476 -4.05 8.37 -20.96
N ALA A 477 -4.90 7.47 -20.50
CA ALA A 477 -5.82 7.73 -19.39
C ALA A 477 -6.16 6.42 -18.67
N VAL A 478 -6.60 6.54 -17.43
CA VAL A 478 -7.07 5.44 -16.60
C VAL A 478 -8.54 5.70 -16.26
N THR A 479 -9.36 4.66 -16.30
CA THR A 479 -10.77 4.70 -15.91
C THR A 479 -10.95 4.66 -14.40
N VAL A 480 -12.14 4.96 -13.91
CA VAL A 480 -12.46 4.86 -12.46
C VAL A 480 -12.41 3.41 -11.94
N ILE A 481 -12.37 2.42 -12.81
CA ILE A 481 -12.24 0.99 -12.46
C ILE A 481 -10.82 0.45 -12.72
N GLY A 482 -9.84 1.32 -13.01
CA GLY A 482 -8.44 0.92 -13.17
C GLY A 482 -8.04 0.44 -14.58
N GLU A 483 -8.90 0.47 -15.58
CA GLU A 483 -8.50 0.12 -16.96
C GLU A 483 -7.67 1.24 -17.61
N GLY A 484 -6.56 0.88 -18.25
CA GLY A 484 -5.66 1.81 -18.95
C GLY A 484 -5.93 1.86 -20.46
N TYR A 485 -6.03 3.07 -21.00
CA TYR A 485 -6.23 3.31 -22.44
C TYR A 485 -5.21 4.31 -22.99
N CYS A 486 -4.75 4.10 -24.22
CA CYS A 486 -3.95 5.09 -24.95
C CYS A 486 -4.50 5.31 -26.37
N TRP A 487 -4.28 6.51 -26.92
CA TRP A 487 -4.69 6.87 -28.29
C TRP A 487 -3.77 7.95 -28.87
N GLY A 488 -3.90 8.21 -30.17
CA GLY A 488 -3.01 9.08 -30.91
C GLY A 488 -1.98 8.28 -31.71
N SER A 489 -0.77 8.80 -31.84
CA SER A 489 0.33 8.16 -32.56
C SER A 489 0.80 6.88 -31.88
N GLY A 490 0.81 5.75 -32.59
CA GLY A 490 1.30 4.47 -32.08
C GLY A 490 2.75 4.14 -32.42
N GLY A 491 3.47 5.05 -33.09
CA GLY A 491 4.88 4.82 -33.42
C GLY A 491 5.73 4.49 -32.18
N SER A 492 6.71 3.60 -32.32
CA SER A 492 7.53 3.10 -31.22
C SER A 492 6.73 2.38 -30.11
N GLY A 493 5.58 1.81 -30.41
CA GLY A 493 4.81 1.02 -29.43
C GLY A 493 4.16 1.83 -28.29
N ARG A 494 4.12 3.18 -28.37
CA ARG A 494 3.68 4.04 -27.26
C ARG A 494 2.22 3.91 -26.85
N LEU A 495 1.38 3.14 -27.57
CA LEU A 495 -0.01 2.86 -27.16
C LEU A 495 -0.13 1.59 -26.30
N GLY A 496 0.94 0.80 -26.14
CA GLY A 496 0.96 -0.38 -25.28
C GLY A 496 0.00 -1.52 -25.73
N ASN A 497 -0.50 -1.47 -26.96
CA ASN A 497 -1.50 -2.41 -27.48
C ASN A 497 -0.90 -3.48 -28.44
N GLY A 498 0.41 -3.67 -28.41
CA GLY A 498 1.13 -4.64 -29.26
C GLY A 498 1.34 -4.19 -30.70
N THR A 499 0.95 -2.94 -31.08
CA THR A 499 1.05 -2.44 -32.46
C THR A 499 1.69 -1.06 -32.54
N SER A 500 2.14 -0.68 -33.75
CA SER A 500 2.65 0.68 -34.04
C SER A 500 1.61 1.59 -34.71
N GLY A 501 0.38 1.11 -34.87
CA GLY A 501 -0.68 1.83 -35.59
C GLY A 501 -1.25 3.00 -34.79
N THR A 502 -1.59 4.10 -35.49
CA THR A 502 -2.30 5.24 -34.91
C THR A 502 -3.72 4.87 -34.54
N ARG A 503 -4.22 5.36 -33.39
CA ARG A 503 -5.59 5.18 -32.89
C ARG A 503 -6.23 6.54 -32.66
N ARG A 504 -7.44 6.73 -33.19
CA ARG A 504 -8.22 7.99 -33.05
C ARG A 504 -9.19 7.98 -31.87
N ARG A 505 -9.33 6.82 -31.23
CA ARG A 505 -10.19 6.57 -30.08
C ARG A 505 -9.38 5.87 -28.99
N PRO A 506 -9.79 5.99 -27.74
CA PRO A 506 -9.20 5.21 -26.66
C PRO A 506 -9.09 3.73 -27.04
N THR A 507 -7.92 3.17 -26.89
CA THR A 507 -7.61 1.77 -27.17
C THR A 507 -6.98 1.17 -25.93
N LEU A 508 -7.52 0.05 -25.49
CA LEU A 508 -7.08 -0.63 -24.28
C LEU A 508 -5.57 -0.99 -24.37
N ILE A 509 -4.85 -0.72 -23.32
CA ILE A 509 -3.48 -1.20 -23.13
C ILE A 509 -3.54 -2.70 -22.89
N ASN A 510 -2.74 -3.48 -23.62
CA ASN A 510 -2.72 -4.92 -23.46
C ASN A 510 -2.04 -5.30 -22.11
N GLY A 511 -2.58 -6.32 -21.46
CA GLY A 511 -2.20 -6.80 -20.14
C GLY A 511 -3.42 -6.72 -19.20
N LEU A 512 -3.48 -7.64 -18.24
CA LEU A 512 -4.55 -7.66 -17.23
C LEU A 512 -4.06 -6.89 -15.99
N HIS A 513 -3.76 -5.59 -16.17
CA HIS A 513 -3.28 -4.72 -15.09
C HIS A 513 -4.40 -3.77 -14.66
N GLU A 514 -4.59 -3.64 -13.36
CA GLU A 514 -5.36 -2.57 -12.77
C GLU A 514 -4.43 -1.39 -12.49
N TRP A 515 -4.64 -0.30 -13.21
CA TRP A 515 -3.78 0.88 -13.16
C TRP A 515 -4.26 1.87 -12.10
N GLU A 516 -3.33 2.34 -11.25
CA GLU A 516 -3.57 3.48 -10.38
C GLU A 516 -3.35 4.79 -11.17
N THR A 517 -2.26 4.87 -11.93
CA THR A 517 -1.93 6.05 -12.73
C THR A 517 -1.04 5.70 -13.92
N ILE A 518 -1.09 6.54 -14.97
CA ILE A 518 -0.20 6.46 -16.12
C ILE A 518 0.39 7.83 -16.38
N SER A 519 1.72 7.90 -16.45
CA SER A 519 2.49 9.07 -16.86
C SER A 519 2.97 8.90 -18.28
N SER A 520 2.71 9.89 -19.14
CA SER A 520 3.02 9.85 -20.58
C SER A 520 3.78 11.11 -20.99
N ARG A 521 4.84 10.93 -21.76
CA ARG A 521 5.56 12.06 -22.37
C ARG A 521 6.05 11.64 -23.76
N TRP A 522 6.92 12.29 -24.38
CA TRP A 522 7.49 12.09 -25.73
C TRP A 522 7.13 10.76 -26.44
N TYR A 523 7.84 9.67 -26.15
CA TYR A 523 7.77 8.41 -26.92
C TYR A 523 7.60 7.18 -26.05
N HIS A 524 7.51 7.32 -24.74
CA HIS A 524 7.27 6.23 -23.80
C HIS A 524 6.29 6.62 -22.71
N ASN A 525 5.81 5.65 -22.01
CA ASN A 525 4.91 5.77 -20.88
C ASN A 525 5.35 4.82 -19.78
N CYS A 526 5.01 5.18 -18.56
CA CYS A 526 5.05 4.26 -17.43
C CYS A 526 3.75 4.39 -16.63
N GLY A 527 3.30 3.31 -16.04
CA GLY A 527 2.15 3.29 -15.15
C GLY A 527 2.45 2.52 -13.89
N VAL A 528 1.83 2.94 -12.79
CA VAL A 528 1.82 2.22 -11.51
C VAL A 528 0.51 1.46 -11.43
N THR A 529 0.58 0.19 -11.09
CA THR A 529 -0.59 -0.66 -10.85
C THR A 529 -1.06 -0.54 -9.39
N THR A 530 -2.28 -0.95 -9.11
CA THR A 530 -2.85 -0.87 -7.75
C THR A 530 -2.08 -1.70 -6.73
N ASP A 531 -1.40 -2.77 -7.17
CA ASP A 531 -0.47 -3.58 -6.37
C ASP A 531 0.93 -2.96 -6.22
N GLY A 532 1.17 -1.76 -6.80
CA GLY A 532 2.42 -1.02 -6.65
C GLY A 532 3.57 -1.50 -7.55
N ALA A 533 3.30 -2.25 -8.61
CA ALA A 533 4.28 -2.53 -9.65
C ALA A 533 4.33 -1.40 -10.68
N ILE A 534 5.49 -1.17 -11.30
CA ILE A 534 5.63 -0.26 -12.44
C ILE A 534 5.82 -1.08 -13.72
N TYR A 535 5.07 -0.67 -14.75
CA TYR A 535 5.28 -1.15 -16.12
C TYR A 535 5.52 0.04 -17.04
N CYS A 536 6.50 -0.08 -17.94
CA CYS A 536 6.80 0.92 -18.96
C CYS A 536 6.70 0.33 -20.37
N TRP A 537 6.35 1.17 -21.35
CA TRP A 537 6.25 0.77 -22.76
C TRP A 537 6.51 1.95 -23.68
N GLY A 538 6.77 1.65 -24.93
CA GLY A 538 7.15 2.63 -25.93
C GLY A 538 8.62 2.55 -26.30
N SER A 539 9.24 3.68 -26.61
CA SER A 539 10.67 3.76 -26.94
C SER A 539 11.54 3.40 -25.72
N GLY A 540 12.49 2.49 -25.89
CA GLY A 540 13.42 2.04 -24.84
C GLY A 540 14.89 2.27 -25.15
N GLY A 541 15.22 2.86 -26.32
CA GLY A 541 16.60 2.98 -26.81
C GLY A 541 17.59 3.78 -25.93
N SER A 542 17.12 4.42 -24.84
CA SER A 542 17.96 5.09 -23.84
C SER A 542 17.80 4.47 -22.45
N GLY A 543 17.31 3.23 -22.33
CA GLY A 543 17.08 2.56 -21.05
C GLY A 543 15.88 3.05 -20.27
N GLN A 544 15.08 3.98 -20.83
CA GLN A 544 13.98 4.66 -20.11
C GLN A 544 12.80 3.76 -19.73
N LEU A 545 12.76 2.50 -20.17
CA LEU A 545 11.77 1.51 -19.79
C LEU A 545 12.12 0.78 -18.48
N GLY A 546 13.40 0.84 -18.05
CA GLY A 546 13.84 0.25 -16.78
C GLY A 546 13.82 -1.27 -16.72
N ASP A 547 13.77 -1.93 -17.87
CA ASP A 547 13.67 -3.39 -18.02
C ASP A 547 15.03 -4.08 -18.30
N GLY A 548 16.12 -3.33 -18.25
CA GLY A 548 17.48 -3.82 -18.49
C GLY A 548 17.76 -4.21 -19.95
N GLN A 549 16.90 -3.82 -20.92
CA GLN A 549 17.00 -4.30 -22.30
C GLN A 549 17.40 -3.23 -23.33
N GLY A 550 17.27 -1.94 -23.02
CA GLY A 550 17.57 -0.85 -23.95
C GLY A 550 16.81 -0.92 -25.28
N SER A 551 15.64 -1.54 -25.32
CA SER A 551 14.88 -1.80 -26.54
C SER A 551 13.47 -1.19 -26.49
N THR A 552 12.85 -1.01 -27.67
CA THR A 552 11.46 -0.55 -27.80
C THR A 552 10.48 -1.68 -27.49
N ASN A 553 9.54 -1.43 -26.59
CA ASN A 553 8.49 -2.39 -26.20
C ASN A 553 7.10 -1.89 -26.62
N TYR A 554 6.37 -2.76 -27.32
CA TYR A 554 5.00 -2.50 -27.79
C TYR A 554 3.91 -2.87 -26.78
N LEU A 555 4.31 -3.55 -25.72
CA LEU A 555 3.49 -3.99 -24.60
C LEU A 555 4.08 -3.47 -23.29
N PRO A 556 3.26 -3.25 -22.24
CA PRO A 556 3.79 -2.96 -20.92
C PRO A 556 4.79 -4.00 -20.46
N THR A 557 5.98 -3.57 -20.08
CA THR A 557 7.05 -4.42 -19.55
C THR A 557 7.37 -3.98 -18.14
N ARG A 558 7.48 -4.93 -17.23
CA ARG A 558 7.75 -4.66 -15.83
C ARG A 558 9.12 -4.02 -15.65
N VAL A 559 9.17 -2.96 -14.87
CA VAL A 559 10.41 -2.32 -14.43
C VAL A 559 11.11 -3.26 -13.45
N LEU A 560 12.41 -3.46 -13.62
CA LEU A 560 13.21 -4.30 -12.73
C LEU A 560 13.31 -3.63 -11.35
N SER A 561 13.38 -4.45 -10.29
CA SER A 561 13.72 -3.97 -8.95
C SER A 561 15.18 -3.50 -8.90
N ALA A 562 15.45 -2.44 -8.16
CA ALA A 562 16.78 -1.84 -8.04
C ALA A 562 17.72 -2.60 -7.08
N TRP A 563 17.30 -3.76 -6.53
CA TRP A 563 17.98 -4.59 -5.53
C TRP A 563 17.85 -6.07 -5.81
#